data_b9bb7a730baff95ee5533598c96cb963
#
_entry.id   b9bb7a730baff95ee5533598c96cb963
#
_cell.length_a   1.000
_cell.length_b   1.000
_cell.length_c   1.000
_cell.angle_alpha   90.00
_cell.angle_beta   90.00
_cell.angle_gamma   90.00
#
_symmetry.space_group_name_H-M   'P 1'
#
loop_
_entity.id
_entity.type
_entity.pdbx_description
1 polymer ?
#
loop_
_entity_poly.entity_id
_entity_poly.type
_entity_poly.pdbx_seq_one_letter_code
_entity_poly.pdbx_strand_id
1 'polypeptide(L)'
;MAASLSQDGSSLDAATEAAVGWLVTLNSGSVSDGERQGFEQWLRADAGHRLAWERLQAPLQQMLSPLRTGAPAASGSLMGQALQRAESRIRRRRSLLRGALGLGGMAVSTAFVAHRHAPISQWAADLRTGTGERRDFALPDGSTITLDARSAADLDFSGGRRTVILRQGTLLAHAAPQAWEAGQGGAAFTVRTAHGQVRALGTRFVVRQEAGSSLVSMLEHSVEITTPQGASQVLAQGRSARFGPAGIAEDATEPRTASAWQRGMLEAHDQPLGEVVQALRAYRAGFIRVAPRAAALHVYGTFSLDDTDRALAALAETLPIAVNV
;
A
#
# COMPACT_ATOMS: atom_id res chain seq x y z
N MET A 1 -38.58 8.85 6.21
CA MET A 1 -38.06 7.52 6.60
C MET A 1 -36.73 7.26 5.88
N ALA A 2 -35.67 8.05 6.15
CA ALA A 2 -34.38 7.95 5.47
C ALA A 2 -33.20 8.42 6.35
N ALA A 3 -33.22 8.10 7.66
CA ALA A 3 -32.16 8.52 8.60
C ALA A 3 -31.49 7.37 9.40
N SER A 4 -31.74 6.10 9.07
CA SER A 4 -31.23 4.99 9.89
C SER A 4 -30.17 4.10 9.24
N LEU A 5 -29.70 4.39 8.00
CA LEU A 5 -28.70 3.57 7.30
C LEU A 5 -27.25 4.04 7.41
N SER A 6 -27.01 5.24 7.98
CA SER A 6 -25.64 5.78 8.10
C SER A 6 -24.95 5.51 9.45
N GLN A 7 -25.66 5.02 10.46
CA GLN A 7 -25.08 4.72 11.78
C GLN A 7 -24.53 3.29 11.90
N ASP A 8 -25.02 2.34 11.10
CA ASP A 8 -24.59 0.93 11.17
C ASP A 8 -23.17 0.69 10.63
N GLY A 9 -22.72 1.45 9.65
CA GLY A 9 -21.37 1.30 9.08
C GLY A 9 -20.25 1.72 10.06
N SER A 10 -20.48 2.80 10.80
CA SER A 10 -19.51 3.35 11.76
C SER A 10 -19.38 2.47 13.02
N SER A 11 -20.47 1.85 13.45
CA SER A 11 -20.47 0.96 14.63
C SER A 11 -19.82 -0.39 14.35
N LEU A 12 -19.94 -0.91 13.13
CA LEU A 12 -19.29 -2.14 12.69
C LEU A 12 -17.76 -2.00 12.55
N ASP A 13 -17.26 -0.84 12.12
CA ASP A 13 -15.83 -0.57 12.09
C ASP A 13 -15.23 -0.48 13.49
N ALA A 14 -15.88 0.20 14.42
CA ALA A 14 -15.45 0.30 15.82
C ALA A 14 -15.47 -1.06 16.53
N ALA A 15 -16.51 -1.89 16.29
CA ALA A 15 -16.60 -3.22 16.85
C ALA A 15 -15.51 -4.16 16.30
N THR A 16 -15.16 -4.02 15.03
CA THR A 16 -14.09 -4.81 14.40
C THR A 16 -12.72 -4.41 14.94
N GLU A 17 -12.47 -3.13 15.14
CA GLU A 17 -11.23 -2.62 15.75
C GLU A 17 -11.08 -3.11 17.22
N ALA A 18 -12.14 -3.07 18.00
CA ALA A 18 -12.16 -3.59 19.36
C ALA A 18 -11.95 -5.12 19.39
N ALA A 19 -12.55 -5.88 18.47
CA ALA A 19 -12.36 -7.32 18.34
C ALA A 19 -10.90 -7.69 18.04
N VAL A 20 -10.22 -6.93 17.18
CA VAL A 20 -8.78 -7.10 16.92
C VAL A 20 -7.95 -6.82 18.17
N GLY A 21 -8.28 -5.76 18.93
CA GLY A 21 -7.63 -5.45 20.20
C GLY A 21 -7.75 -6.63 21.20
N TRP A 22 -8.93 -7.19 21.35
CA TRP A 22 -9.15 -8.37 22.21
C TRP A 22 -8.41 -9.62 21.72
N LEU A 23 -8.33 -9.82 20.39
CA LEU A 23 -7.57 -10.93 19.82
C LEU A 23 -6.08 -10.83 20.20
N VAL A 24 -5.51 -9.63 20.14
CA VAL A 24 -4.12 -9.37 20.54
C VAL A 24 -3.93 -9.61 22.04
N THR A 25 -4.81 -9.06 22.88
CA THR A 25 -4.74 -9.21 24.34
C THR A 25 -4.83 -10.68 24.76
N LEU A 26 -5.79 -11.43 24.22
CA LEU A 26 -5.99 -12.85 24.53
C LEU A 26 -4.86 -13.76 24.04
N ASN A 27 -4.09 -13.34 23.02
CA ASN A 27 -2.95 -14.08 22.48
C ASN A 27 -1.59 -13.57 22.99
N SER A 28 -1.53 -12.60 23.90
CA SER A 28 -0.29 -12.02 24.44
C SER A 28 0.56 -12.98 25.31
N GLY A 29 0.02 -14.17 25.62
CA GLY A 29 0.71 -15.19 26.44
C GLY A 29 0.65 -14.97 27.94
N SER A 30 0.15 -13.83 28.43
CA SER A 30 -0.01 -13.49 29.86
C SER A 30 -1.33 -12.78 30.10
N VAL A 31 -2.45 -13.43 29.79
CA VAL A 31 -3.80 -12.86 30.00
C VAL A 31 -4.18 -12.95 31.47
N SER A 32 -4.43 -11.81 32.11
CA SER A 32 -4.96 -11.72 33.45
C SER A 32 -6.45 -12.13 33.53
N ASP A 33 -6.90 -12.53 34.70
CA ASP A 33 -8.32 -12.85 34.91
C ASP A 33 -9.24 -11.64 34.70
N GLY A 34 -8.74 -10.43 34.98
CA GLY A 34 -9.45 -9.18 34.70
C GLY A 34 -9.64 -8.92 33.21
N GLU A 35 -8.64 -9.20 32.36
CA GLU A 35 -8.75 -9.08 30.91
C GLU A 35 -9.71 -10.11 30.32
N ARG A 36 -9.76 -11.33 30.84
CA ARG A 36 -10.76 -12.34 30.44
C ARG A 36 -12.18 -11.89 30.75
N GLN A 37 -12.41 -11.37 31.97
CA GLN A 37 -13.71 -10.84 32.36
C GLN A 37 -14.12 -9.63 31.49
N GLY A 38 -13.19 -8.72 31.19
CA GLY A 38 -13.42 -7.59 30.31
C GLY A 38 -13.82 -8.01 28.89
N PHE A 39 -13.16 -9.04 28.36
CA PHE A 39 -13.51 -9.61 27.06
C PHE A 39 -14.93 -10.22 27.05
N GLU A 40 -15.28 -10.99 28.09
CA GLU A 40 -16.63 -11.57 28.19
C GLU A 40 -17.71 -10.50 28.32
N GLN A 41 -17.44 -9.43 29.07
CA GLN A 41 -18.35 -8.29 29.19
C GLN A 41 -18.53 -7.59 27.85
N TRP A 42 -17.44 -7.37 27.12
CA TRP A 42 -17.47 -6.76 25.78
C TRP A 42 -18.28 -7.62 24.80
N LEU A 43 -18.13 -8.94 24.79
CA LEU A 43 -18.92 -9.85 23.95
C LEU A 43 -20.42 -9.83 24.29
N ARG A 44 -20.78 -9.58 25.55
CA ARG A 44 -22.19 -9.55 26.01
C ARG A 44 -22.83 -8.18 25.78
N ALA A 45 -22.04 -7.11 25.63
CA ALA A 45 -22.53 -5.75 25.57
C ALA A 45 -23.31 -5.43 24.28
N ASP A 46 -22.94 -6.05 23.14
CA ASP A 46 -23.58 -5.79 21.85
C ASP A 46 -23.54 -7.02 20.93
N ALA A 47 -24.60 -7.21 20.13
CA ALA A 47 -24.65 -8.27 19.12
C ALA A 47 -23.63 -8.07 18.00
N GLY A 48 -23.31 -6.81 17.66
CA GLY A 48 -22.29 -6.44 16.67
C GLY A 48 -20.88 -6.85 17.11
N HIS A 49 -20.58 -6.81 18.42
CA HIS A 49 -19.30 -7.28 18.95
C HIS A 49 -19.10 -8.79 18.74
N ARG A 50 -20.14 -9.60 18.95
CA ARG A 50 -20.12 -11.05 18.67
C ARG A 50 -19.92 -11.33 17.18
N LEU A 51 -20.62 -10.62 16.33
CA LEU A 51 -20.53 -10.76 14.88
C LEU A 51 -19.15 -10.37 14.34
N ALA A 52 -18.55 -9.32 14.88
CA ALA A 52 -17.19 -8.89 14.56
C ALA A 52 -16.16 -9.94 15.01
N TRP A 53 -16.33 -10.50 16.21
CA TRP A 53 -15.48 -11.55 16.73
C TRP A 53 -15.56 -12.85 15.93
N GLU A 54 -16.75 -13.30 15.57
CA GLU A 54 -16.99 -14.51 14.75
C GLU A 54 -16.38 -14.37 13.35
N ARG A 55 -16.52 -13.20 12.72
CA ARG A 55 -15.89 -12.91 11.41
C ARG A 55 -14.37 -12.97 11.45
N LEU A 56 -13.76 -12.56 12.55
CA LEU A 56 -12.30 -12.67 12.73
C LEU A 56 -11.85 -14.12 12.97
N GLN A 57 -12.69 -14.95 13.62
CA GLN A 57 -12.34 -16.35 13.92
C GLN A 57 -12.60 -17.31 12.73
N ALA A 58 -13.55 -17.02 11.86
CA ALA A 58 -13.96 -17.91 10.75
C ALA A 58 -12.79 -18.31 9.82
N PRO A 59 -11.90 -17.40 9.37
CA PRO A 59 -10.73 -17.77 8.57
C PRO A 59 -9.72 -18.63 9.33
N LEU A 60 -9.56 -18.38 10.63
CA LEU A 60 -8.63 -19.12 11.50
C LEU A 60 -9.09 -20.57 11.73
N GLN A 61 -10.39 -20.77 11.85
CA GLN A 61 -10.97 -22.11 12.01
C GLN A 61 -10.89 -22.92 10.70
N GLN A 62 -11.05 -22.28 9.53
CA GLN A 62 -10.88 -22.94 8.24
C GLN A 62 -9.44 -23.39 7.97
N MET A 63 -8.44 -22.62 8.41
CA MET A 63 -7.04 -23.02 8.29
C MET A 63 -6.65 -24.17 9.23
N LEU A 64 -7.35 -24.36 10.34
CA LEU A 64 -7.07 -25.40 11.34
C LEU A 64 -7.88 -26.68 11.14
N SER A 65 -8.89 -26.69 10.27
CA SER A 65 -9.74 -27.85 9.98
C SER A 65 -8.99 -29.05 9.39
N PRO A 66 -7.98 -28.92 8.50
CA PRO A 66 -7.24 -30.07 7.97
C PRO A 66 -6.42 -30.84 9.03
N LEU A 67 -6.12 -30.20 10.17
CA LEU A 67 -5.34 -30.83 11.23
C LEU A 67 -6.21 -31.66 12.21
N ARG A 68 -7.52 -31.60 12.09
CA ARG A 68 -8.49 -32.33 12.93
C ARG A 68 -9.02 -33.62 12.32
N THR A 69 -8.84 -33.84 11.02
CA THR A 69 -9.34 -35.03 10.30
C THR A 69 -8.19 -35.94 9.85
N GLY A 70 -7.46 -36.47 10.81
CA GLY A 70 -6.43 -37.46 10.54
C GLY A 70 -6.47 -38.56 11.59
N ALA A 71 -7.38 -39.53 11.43
CA ALA A 71 -7.28 -40.86 12.04
C ALA A 71 -7.91 -41.89 11.11
N PRO A 72 -7.64 -43.17 11.13
CA PRO A 72 -8.37 -44.04 12.03
C PRO A 72 -7.49 -45.05 12.78
N ALA A 73 -8.13 -45.63 13.78
CA ALA A 73 -7.62 -46.57 14.73
C ALA A 73 -7.25 -47.94 14.13
N ALA A 74 -6.21 -48.54 14.67
CA ALA A 74 -6.06 -50.01 14.74
C ALA A 74 -5.51 -50.40 16.11
N SER A 75 -6.36 -51.02 16.84
CA SER A 75 -6.27 -52.12 17.78
C SER A 75 -5.00 -52.43 18.58
N GLY A 76 -5.12 -52.40 19.89
CA GLY A 76 -4.80 -53.53 20.75
C GLY A 76 -3.37 -53.67 21.28
N SER A 77 -3.26 -53.67 22.61
CA SER A 77 -2.14 -54.17 23.43
C SER A 77 -0.87 -53.32 23.46
N LEU A 78 -0.79 -52.49 24.45
CA LEU A 78 0.43 -52.01 25.11
C LEU A 78 0.08 -50.83 26.05
N MET A 79 -0.92 -51.02 26.92
CA MET A 79 -1.45 -49.97 27.83
C MET A 79 -0.43 -49.48 28.87
N GLY A 80 0.62 -50.25 29.13
CA GLY A 80 1.58 -49.90 30.19
C GLY A 80 2.75 -49.00 29.76
N GLN A 81 3.15 -49.05 28.51
CA GLN A 81 4.25 -48.17 27.96
C GLN A 81 3.75 -46.87 27.35
N ALA A 82 2.43 -46.74 27.19
CA ALA A 82 1.79 -45.54 26.57
C ALA A 82 1.71 -44.39 27.58
N LEU A 83 1.55 -44.65 28.86
CA LEU A 83 1.37 -43.61 29.88
C LEU A 83 2.64 -42.78 30.16
N GLN A 84 3.82 -43.42 30.18
CA GLN A 84 5.09 -42.67 30.36
C GLN A 84 5.53 -41.92 29.09
N ARG A 85 5.11 -42.38 27.88
CA ARG A 85 5.34 -41.65 26.61
C ARG A 85 4.30 -40.57 26.37
N ALA A 86 3.13 -40.64 27.00
CA ALA A 86 2.07 -39.64 26.86
C ALA A 86 2.42 -38.32 27.58
N GLU A 87 3.03 -38.36 28.77
CA GLU A 87 3.42 -37.15 29.49
C GLU A 87 4.51 -36.34 28.75
N SER A 88 5.49 -37.01 28.14
CA SER A 88 6.53 -36.34 27.37
C SER A 88 5.99 -35.77 26.03
N ARG A 89 5.01 -36.46 25.42
CA ARG A 89 4.33 -35.96 24.18
C ARG A 89 3.39 -34.80 24.47
N ILE A 90 2.73 -34.76 25.61
CA ILE A 90 1.86 -33.64 26.00
C ILE A 90 2.68 -32.38 26.30
N ARG A 91 3.85 -32.52 26.97
CA ARG A 91 4.78 -31.37 27.14
C ARG A 91 5.35 -30.89 25.82
N ARG A 92 5.74 -31.78 24.92
CA ARG A 92 6.28 -31.43 23.59
C ARG A 92 5.21 -30.86 22.66
N ARG A 93 3.94 -31.35 22.73
CA ARG A 93 2.82 -30.77 22.00
C ARG A 93 2.44 -29.39 22.54
N ARG A 94 2.47 -29.18 23.84
CA ARG A 94 2.25 -27.84 24.45
C ARG A 94 3.33 -26.84 24.07
N SER A 95 4.60 -27.26 23.97
CA SER A 95 5.69 -26.38 23.50
C SER A 95 5.62 -26.10 22.01
N LEU A 96 5.21 -27.07 21.18
CA LEU A 96 5.01 -26.88 19.74
C LEU A 96 3.76 -26.03 19.44
N LEU A 97 2.68 -26.20 20.20
CA LEU A 97 1.48 -25.34 20.09
C LEU A 97 1.76 -23.92 20.58
N ARG A 98 2.57 -23.75 21.64
CA ARG A 98 3.01 -22.42 22.09
C ARG A 98 3.96 -21.76 21.06
N GLY A 99 4.82 -22.53 20.41
CA GLY A 99 5.68 -22.06 19.34
C GLY A 99 4.87 -21.71 18.07
N ALA A 100 3.90 -22.52 17.68
CA ALA A 100 3.06 -22.28 16.51
C ALA A 100 2.09 -21.10 16.71
N LEU A 101 1.56 -20.89 17.92
CA LEU A 101 0.74 -19.73 18.25
C LEU A 101 1.58 -18.45 18.37
N GLY A 102 2.81 -18.54 18.87
CA GLY A 102 3.75 -17.41 18.88
C GLY A 102 4.17 -16.99 17.48
N LEU A 103 4.45 -17.94 16.60
CA LEU A 103 4.82 -17.68 15.19
C LEU A 103 3.59 -17.23 14.37
N GLY A 104 2.40 -17.79 14.63
CA GLY A 104 1.15 -17.37 13.99
C GLY A 104 0.74 -15.95 14.40
N GLY A 105 0.86 -15.61 15.68
CA GLY A 105 0.57 -14.26 16.18
C GLY A 105 1.55 -13.20 15.64
N MET A 106 2.85 -13.54 15.53
CA MET A 106 3.83 -12.68 14.88
C MET A 106 3.58 -12.55 13.37
N ALA A 107 3.18 -13.62 12.68
CA ALA A 107 2.89 -13.57 11.25
C ALA A 107 1.66 -12.69 10.95
N VAL A 108 0.61 -12.75 11.77
CA VAL A 108 -0.59 -11.91 11.59
C VAL A 108 -0.31 -10.45 11.95
N SER A 109 0.43 -10.17 13.03
CA SER A 109 0.83 -8.81 13.39
C SER A 109 1.84 -8.24 12.38
N THR A 110 2.77 -9.04 11.87
CA THR A 110 3.70 -8.65 10.82
C THR A 110 2.97 -8.43 9.49
N ALA A 111 1.99 -9.27 9.14
CA ALA A 111 1.16 -9.10 7.96
C ALA A 111 0.25 -7.85 8.05
N PHE A 112 -0.29 -7.54 9.24
CA PHE A 112 -1.11 -6.33 9.45
C PHE A 112 -0.27 -5.05 9.40
N VAL A 113 0.90 -5.04 10.03
CA VAL A 113 1.86 -3.93 9.94
C VAL A 113 2.42 -3.82 8.51
N ALA A 114 2.72 -4.94 7.85
CA ALA A 114 3.15 -4.97 6.47
C ALA A 114 2.04 -4.51 5.51
N HIS A 115 0.77 -4.86 5.77
CA HIS A 115 -0.37 -4.40 4.96
C HIS A 115 -0.60 -2.88 5.06
N ARG A 116 -0.30 -2.28 6.20
CA ARG A 116 -0.37 -0.82 6.39
C ARG A 116 0.79 -0.08 5.70
N HIS A 117 1.92 -0.76 5.45
CA HIS A 117 3.13 -0.21 4.83
C HIS A 117 3.43 -0.78 3.43
N ALA A 118 2.82 -1.90 3.05
CA ALA A 118 2.88 -2.51 1.72
C ALA A 118 1.59 -3.33 1.50
N PRO A 119 0.53 -2.76 0.91
CA PRO A 119 -0.71 -3.47 0.65
C PRO A 119 -0.44 -4.73 -0.20
N ILE A 120 -1.07 -5.84 0.17
CA ILE A 120 -0.90 -7.18 -0.45
C ILE A 120 -1.14 -7.14 -1.97
N SER A 121 -1.91 -6.17 -2.45
CA SER A 121 -2.11 -5.91 -3.88
C SER A 121 -0.83 -5.60 -4.67
N GLN A 122 0.25 -5.19 -4.00
CA GLN A 122 1.54 -4.93 -4.64
C GLN A 122 2.31 -6.22 -4.98
N TRP A 123 2.08 -7.30 -4.24
CA TRP A 123 2.79 -8.57 -4.46
C TRP A 123 2.32 -9.28 -5.74
N ALA A 124 1.14 -8.94 -6.23
CA ALA A 124 0.54 -9.48 -7.44
C ALA A 124 0.69 -8.56 -8.67
N ALA A 125 1.39 -7.43 -8.56
CA ALA A 125 1.60 -6.51 -9.67
C ALA A 125 2.63 -7.08 -10.67
N ASP A 126 2.38 -6.88 -11.97
CA ASP A 126 3.25 -7.34 -13.05
C ASP A 126 4.62 -6.65 -13.00
N LEU A 127 4.63 -5.37 -12.66
CA LEU A 127 5.84 -4.54 -12.55
C LEU A 127 5.90 -3.90 -11.17
N ARG A 128 7.08 -3.93 -10.55
CA ARG A 128 7.28 -3.34 -9.22
C ARG A 128 8.73 -2.93 -8.99
N THR A 129 8.90 -1.99 -8.09
CA THR A 129 10.18 -1.52 -7.57
C THR A 129 10.22 -1.58 -6.05
N GLY A 130 11.38 -1.87 -5.49
CA GLY A 130 11.66 -1.87 -4.06
C GLY A 130 12.00 -0.50 -3.50
N THR A 131 12.48 -0.48 -2.25
CA THR A 131 12.98 0.74 -1.59
C THR A 131 14.26 1.21 -2.29
N GLY A 132 14.30 2.48 -2.70
CA GLY A 132 15.42 3.08 -3.40
C GLY A 132 15.64 2.58 -4.84
N GLU A 133 14.80 1.68 -5.33
CA GLU A 133 14.92 1.12 -6.66
C GLU A 133 14.16 1.97 -7.68
N ARG A 134 14.84 2.34 -8.77
CA ARG A 134 14.27 2.91 -10.00
C ARG A 134 14.54 1.94 -11.12
N ARG A 135 13.56 1.65 -11.96
CA ARG A 135 13.69 0.64 -12.99
C ARG A 135 12.91 0.96 -14.24
N ASP A 136 13.58 0.73 -15.40
CA ASP A 136 12.99 0.87 -16.72
C ASP A 136 12.39 -0.46 -17.18
N PHE A 137 11.25 -0.37 -17.87
CA PHE A 137 10.56 -1.51 -18.47
C PHE A 137 10.18 -1.17 -19.90
N ALA A 138 10.58 -2.03 -20.82
CA ALA A 138 10.10 -1.99 -22.21
C ALA A 138 8.73 -2.67 -22.28
N LEU A 139 7.79 -2.06 -22.98
CA LEU A 139 6.43 -2.56 -23.15
C LEU A 139 6.23 -3.19 -24.54
N PRO A 140 5.22 -4.08 -24.69
CA PRO A 140 4.99 -4.82 -25.93
C PRO A 140 4.73 -3.96 -27.17
N ASP A 141 4.27 -2.72 -26.97
CA ASP A 141 3.95 -1.76 -28.01
C ASP A 141 5.12 -0.83 -28.40
N GLY A 142 6.31 -1.08 -27.88
CA GLY A 142 7.49 -0.25 -28.05
C GLY A 142 7.56 0.98 -27.14
N SER A 143 6.55 1.22 -26.31
CA SER A 143 6.61 2.22 -25.24
C SER A 143 7.58 1.79 -24.14
N THR A 144 8.06 2.75 -23.35
CA THR A 144 8.86 2.48 -22.16
C THR A 144 8.24 3.17 -20.94
N ILE A 145 8.35 2.55 -19.79
CA ILE A 145 8.03 3.17 -18.51
C ILE A 145 9.20 3.03 -17.54
N THR A 146 9.45 4.07 -16.78
CA THR A 146 10.33 4.03 -15.61
C THR A 146 9.46 4.06 -14.37
N LEU A 147 9.60 3.10 -13.49
CA LEU A 147 8.98 3.13 -12.15
C LEU A 147 9.94 3.74 -11.14
N ASP A 148 9.42 4.66 -10.34
CA ASP A 148 10.10 5.22 -9.17
C ASP A 148 10.14 4.21 -8.01
N ALA A 149 10.87 4.52 -6.94
CA ALA A 149 10.97 3.67 -5.75
C ALA A 149 9.58 3.37 -5.15
N ARG A 150 9.39 2.11 -4.68
CA ARG A 150 8.14 1.61 -4.08
C ARG A 150 6.91 1.82 -4.96
N SER A 151 7.05 1.65 -6.26
CA SER A 151 5.97 1.74 -7.23
C SER A 151 5.53 0.38 -7.71
N ALA A 152 4.26 0.28 -8.12
CA ALA A 152 3.66 -0.97 -8.61
C ALA A 152 2.67 -0.66 -9.74
N ALA A 153 2.73 -1.43 -10.83
CA ALA A 153 1.85 -1.29 -11.98
C ALA A 153 1.50 -2.63 -12.60
N ASP A 154 0.32 -2.73 -13.19
CA ASP A 154 -0.07 -3.86 -14.04
C ASP A 154 -0.14 -3.44 -15.49
N LEU A 155 -0.06 -4.44 -16.37
CA LEU A 155 -0.12 -4.28 -17.80
C LEU A 155 -1.40 -4.91 -18.36
N ASP A 156 -2.14 -4.15 -19.17
CA ASP A 156 -3.27 -4.65 -19.96
C ASP A 156 -3.07 -4.31 -21.42
N PHE A 157 -2.40 -5.23 -22.13
CA PHE A 157 -2.13 -5.18 -23.55
C PHE A 157 -2.96 -6.21 -24.33
N SER A 158 -4.01 -6.76 -23.71
CA SER A 158 -4.89 -7.73 -24.36
C SER A 158 -5.92 -7.05 -25.26
N GLY A 159 -6.34 -7.73 -26.34
CA GLY A 159 -7.39 -7.21 -27.22
C GLY A 159 -7.10 -5.84 -27.85
N GLY A 160 -5.86 -5.55 -28.16
CA GLY A 160 -5.44 -4.27 -28.76
C GLY A 160 -5.36 -3.09 -27.78
N ARG A 161 -5.60 -3.30 -26.50
CA ARG A 161 -5.39 -2.26 -25.46
C ARG A 161 -3.91 -1.96 -25.26
N ARG A 162 -3.61 -0.75 -24.82
CA ARG A 162 -2.27 -0.26 -24.48
C ARG A 162 -2.37 0.45 -23.12
N THR A 163 -2.67 -0.31 -22.06
CA THR A 163 -2.99 0.28 -20.76
C THR A 163 -1.99 -0.18 -19.69
N VAL A 164 -1.44 0.79 -18.97
CA VAL A 164 -0.68 0.59 -17.73
C VAL A 164 -1.56 1.01 -16.55
N ILE A 165 -1.74 0.15 -15.57
CA ILE A 165 -2.55 0.44 -14.38
C ILE A 165 -1.59 0.71 -13.23
N LEU A 166 -1.37 1.99 -12.90
CA LEU A 166 -0.56 2.39 -11.76
C LEU A 166 -1.35 2.13 -10.48
N ARG A 167 -0.92 1.15 -9.71
CA ARG A 167 -1.56 0.79 -8.43
C ARG A 167 -1.07 1.67 -7.29
N GLN A 168 0.20 2.09 -7.36
CA GLN A 168 0.86 2.88 -6.32
C GLN A 168 2.13 3.52 -6.85
N GLY A 169 2.50 4.66 -6.27
CA GLY A 169 3.78 5.33 -6.51
C GLY A 169 3.78 6.22 -7.74
N THR A 170 4.90 6.25 -8.44
CA THR A 170 5.16 7.16 -9.56
C THR A 170 5.70 6.39 -10.74
N LEU A 171 5.20 6.70 -11.93
CA LEU A 171 5.79 6.27 -13.19
C LEU A 171 6.07 7.45 -14.09
N LEU A 172 7.12 7.33 -14.90
CA LEU A 172 7.31 8.13 -16.09
C LEU A 172 7.04 7.25 -17.29
N ALA A 173 6.16 7.70 -18.18
CA ALA A 173 5.84 7.04 -19.43
C ALA A 173 6.48 7.78 -20.61
N HIS A 174 7.08 7.02 -21.50
CA HIS A 174 7.45 7.44 -22.86
C HIS A 174 6.63 6.58 -23.82
N ALA A 175 5.45 7.07 -24.18
CA ALA A 175 4.55 6.39 -25.09
C ALA A 175 5.10 6.44 -26.52
N ALA A 176 5.30 5.27 -27.14
CA ALA A 176 5.69 5.19 -28.53
C ALA A 176 4.61 5.86 -29.40
N PRO A 177 5.00 6.67 -30.39
CA PRO A 177 4.08 7.20 -31.40
C PRO A 177 3.30 6.05 -31.99
N GLN A 178 1.98 6.18 -32.05
CA GLN A 178 1.17 5.24 -32.81
C GLN A 178 1.48 5.44 -34.29
N ALA A 179 1.96 4.40 -34.96
CA ALA A 179 1.99 4.42 -36.41
C ALA A 179 0.54 4.57 -36.88
N TRP A 180 0.19 5.76 -37.35
CA TRP A 180 -1.10 6.03 -37.99
C TRP A 180 -1.07 5.38 -39.38
N GLU A 181 -1.21 4.06 -39.43
CA GLU A 181 -1.57 3.38 -40.65
C GLU A 181 -3.06 3.62 -40.86
N ALA A 182 -3.37 4.32 -41.94
CA ALA A 182 -4.71 4.70 -42.33
C ALA A 182 -5.64 3.45 -42.30
N GLY A 183 -6.57 3.41 -41.35
CA GLY A 183 -7.61 2.40 -41.23
C GLY A 183 -7.52 1.40 -40.12
N GLN A 184 -6.42 1.30 -39.37
CA GLN A 184 -6.34 0.52 -38.16
C GLN A 184 -6.22 1.45 -36.93
N GLY A 185 -7.34 1.84 -36.36
CA GLY A 185 -7.40 2.67 -35.17
C GLY A 185 -6.87 1.90 -33.95
N GLY A 186 -5.54 1.86 -33.79
CA GLY A 186 -4.93 1.29 -32.59
C GLY A 186 -5.31 2.09 -31.35
N ALA A 187 -5.45 1.42 -30.19
CA ALA A 187 -5.78 2.09 -28.94
C ALA A 187 -4.66 3.05 -28.50
N ALA A 188 -5.02 4.24 -28.04
CA ALA A 188 -4.09 5.16 -27.44
C ALA A 188 -3.45 4.57 -26.19
N PHE A 189 -2.18 4.88 -25.95
CA PHE A 189 -1.52 4.51 -24.70
C PHE A 189 -2.20 5.20 -23.52
N THR A 190 -2.57 4.45 -22.52
CA THR A 190 -3.34 4.94 -21.37
C THR A 190 -2.67 4.53 -20.07
N VAL A 191 -2.50 5.48 -19.17
CA VAL A 191 -2.17 5.20 -17.75
C VAL A 191 -3.43 5.37 -16.92
N ARG A 192 -3.85 4.30 -16.25
CA ARG A 192 -5.00 4.30 -15.32
C ARG A 192 -4.52 4.30 -13.90
N THR A 193 -5.16 5.11 -13.06
CA THR A 193 -4.96 5.19 -11.61
C THR A 193 -6.26 4.90 -10.89
N ALA A 194 -6.25 4.90 -9.55
CA ALA A 194 -7.46 4.83 -8.75
C ALA A 194 -8.39 6.06 -8.95
N HIS A 195 -7.87 7.16 -9.49
CA HIS A 195 -8.54 8.46 -9.56
C HIS A 195 -8.97 8.85 -10.98
N GLY A 196 -8.66 8.03 -11.98
CA GLY A 196 -9.01 8.28 -13.38
C GLY A 196 -7.99 7.72 -14.36
N GLN A 197 -8.00 8.23 -15.56
CA GLN A 197 -7.11 7.80 -16.63
C GLN A 197 -6.46 8.99 -17.36
N VAL A 198 -5.24 8.75 -17.85
CA VAL A 198 -4.43 9.69 -18.64
C VAL A 198 -4.14 9.03 -20.00
N ARG A 199 -4.72 9.57 -21.05
CA ARG A 199 -4.59 9.07 -22.42
C ARG A 199 -3.52 9.86 -23.17
N ALA A 200 -2.54 9.17 -23.69
CA ALA A 200 -1.39 9.74 -24.37
C ALA A 200 -1.46 9.54 -25.90
N LEU A 201 -0.93 10.51 -26.63
CA LEU A 201 -0.88 10.51 -28.09
C LEU A 201 0.59 10.63 -28.57
N GLY A 202 1.47 9.71 -28.11
CA GLY A 202 2.91 9.79 -28.39
C GLY A 202 3.61 10.88 -27.56
N THR A 203 3.69 10.68 -26.24
CA THR A 203 4.04 11.73 -25.28
C THR A 203 4.97 11.22 -24.20
N ARG A 204 5.65 12.14 -23.51
CA ARG A 204 6.45 11.85 -22.32
C ARG A 204 5.87 12.59 -21.12
N PHE A 205 5.48 11.84 -20.07
CA PHE A 205 4.80 12.40 -18.92
C PHE A 205 5.02 11.56 -17.65
N VAL A 206 4.88 12.20 -16.51
CA VAL A 206 4.92 11.57 -15.20
C VAL A 206 3.50 11.43 -14.68
N VAL A 207 3.17 10.28 -14.07
CA VAL A 207 1.95 10.09 -13.28
C VAL A 207 2.33 9.62 -11.90
N ARG A 208 1.82 10.31 -10.86
CA ARG A 208 1.97 9.94 -9.46
C ARG A 208 0.60 9.68 -8.87
N GLN A 209 0.42 8.51 -8.25
CA GLN A 209 -0.79 8.20 -7.49
C GLN A 209 -0.56 8.48 -6.01
N GLU A 210 -1.40 9.32 -5.43
CA GLU A 210 -1.43 9.69 -4.02
C GLU A 210 -2.67 9.12 -3.33
N ALA A 211 -2.85 9.32 -2.02
CA ALA A 211 -3.93 8.71 -1.25
C ALA A 211 -5.34 9.13 -1.70
N GLY A 212 -5.53 10.35 -2.21
CA GLY A 212 -6.86 10.88 -2.57
C GLY A 212 -6.94 11.48 -3.96
N SER A 213 -5.82 11.53 -4.70
CA SER A 213 -5.72 12.12 -6.02
C SER A 213 -4.57 11.53 -6.81
N SER A 214 -4.49 11.88 -8.09
CA SER A 214 -3.31 11.62 -8.92
C SER A 214 -2.81 12.92 -9.52
N LEU A 215 -1.49 13.04 -9.64
CA LEU A 215 -0.81 14.14 -10.31
C LEU A 215 -0.30 13.64 -11.66
N VAL A 216 -0.52 14.43 -12.72
CA VAL A 216 0.11 14.22 -14.02
C VAL A 216 0.91 15.47 -14.39
N SER A 217 2.15 15.27 -14.88
CA SER A 217 3.07 16.35 -15.27
C SER A 217 3.59 16.08 -16.69
N MET A 218 3.36 17.04 -17.59
CA MET A 218 3.64 16.89 -19.02
C MET A 218 5.02 17.38 -19.39
N LEU A 219 5.87 16.46 -19.83
CA LEU A 219 7.23 16.77 -20.30
C LEU A 219 7.24 17.10 -21.79
N GLU A 220 6.53 16.31 -22.60
CA GLU A 220 6.50 16.47 -24.07
C GLU A 220 5.08 16.23 -24.62
N HIS A 221 4.61 17.08 -25.50
CA HIS A 221 3.29 17.07 -26.17
C HIS A 221 2.10 17.29 -25.21
N SER A 222 1.05 16.45 -25.33
CA SER A 222 -0.16 16.60 -24.52
C SER A 222 -0.81 15.25 -24.19
N VAL A 223 -1.62 15.23 -23.14
CA VAL A 223 -2.47 14.10 -22.76
C VAL A 223 -3.90 14.58 -22.51
N GLU A 224 -4.83 13.66 -22.59
CA GLU A 224 -6.20 13.84 -22.12
C GLU A 224 -6.38 13.13 -20.78
N ILE A 225 -6.81 13.87 -19.75
CA ILE A 225 -7.15 13.36 -18.42
C ILE A 225 -8.65 13.14 -18.39
N THR A 226 -9.12 11.99 -17.89
CA THR A 226 -10.54 11.72 -17.67
C THR A 226 -10.74 11.16 -16.26
N THR A 227 -11.64 11.76 -15.49
CA THR A 227 -12.02 11.29 -14.15
C THR A 227 -13.13 10.24 -14.24
N PRO A 228 -13.34 9.41 -13.19
CA PRO A 228 -14.45 8.44 -13.16
C PRO A 228 -15.84 9.10 -13.25
N GLN A 229 -15.94 10.38 -12.89
CA GLN A 229 -17.19 11.18 -12.96
C GLN A 229 -17.43 11.75 -14.37
N GLY A 230 -16.53 11.51 -15.32
CA GLY A 230 -16.66 11.95 -16.72
C GLY A 230 -16.10 13.34 -17.02
N ALA A 231 -15.49 14.03 -16.04
CA ALA A 231 -14.77 15.27 -16.34
C ALA A 231 -13.54 14.95 -17.20
N SER A 232 -13.34 15.72 -18.29
CA SER A 232 -12.21 15.56 -19.20
C SER A 232 -11.50 16.89 -19.42
N GLN A 233 -10.15 16.84 -19.51
CA GLN A 233 -9.31 18.00 -19.77
C GLN A 233 -8.06 17.60 -20.53
N VAL A 234 -7.69 18.39 -21.53
CA VAL A 234 -6.39 18.26 -22.21
C VAL A 234 -5.33 19.03 -21.43
N LEU A 235 -4.24 18.37 -21.11
CA LEU A 235 -3.08 18.96 -20.46
C LEU A 235 -1.93 19.08 -21.46
N ALA A 236 -1.48 20.32 -21.68
CA ALA A 236 -0.39 20.63 -22.61
C ALA A 236 1.00 20.48 -21.95
N GLN A 237 2.01 20.41 -22.80
CA GLN A 237 3.42 20.41 -22.38
C GLN A 237 3.76 21.56 -21.43
N GLY A 238 4.61 21.28 -20.45
CA GLY A 238 5.05 22.25 -19.44
C GLY A 238 4.05 22.50 -18.33
N ARG A 239 2.91 21.79 -18.31
CA ARG A 239 1.86 21.94 -17.30
C ARG A 239 1.74 20.68 -16.46
N SER A 240 1.22 20.85 -15.25
CA SER A 240 0.83 19.75 -14.36
C SER A 240 -0.63 19.92 -13.94
N ALA A 241 -1.31 18.82 -13.68
CA ALA A 241 -2.67 18.81 -13.16
C ALA A 241 -2.87 17.70 -12.15
N ARG A 242 -3.65 18.00 -11.13
CA ARG A 242 -4.12 17.06 -10.11
C ARG A 242 -5.55 16.66 -10.43
N PHE A 243 -5.85 15.37 -10.39
CA PHE A 243 -7.19 14.87 -10.70
C PHE A 243 -7.65 13.80 -9.70
N GLY A 244 -8.95 13.73 -9.49
CA GLY A 244 -9.56 12.81 -8.53
C GLY A 244 -11.07 13.05 -8.39
N PRO A 245 -11.66 12.61 -7.25
CA PRO A 245 -13.10 12.77 -7.00
C PRO A 245 -13.58 14.22 -7.04
N ALA A 246 -12.72 15.18 -6.70
CA ALA A 246 -13.04 16.61 -6.74
C ALA A 246 -12.98 17.23 -8.15
N GLY A 247 -12.59 16.47 -9.17
CA GLY A 247 -12.43 16.93 -10.55
C GLY A 247 -10.97 17.03 -10.97
N ILE A 248 -10.69 17.93 -11.92
CA ILE A 248 -9.34 18.19 -12.46
C ILE A 248 -8.99 19.64 -12.15
N ALA A 249 -7.81 19.89 -11.57
CA ALA A 249 -7.31 21.22 -11.27
C ALA A 249 -5.85 21.33 -11.70
N GLU A 250 -5.44 22.53 -12.17
CA GLU A 250 -4.03 22.80 -12.41
C GLU A 250 -3.23 22.68 -11.13
N ASP A 251 -1.99 22.19 -11.27
CA ASP A 251 -1.04 22.03 -10.17
C ASP A 251 0.22 22.82 -10.51
N ALA A 252 0.78 23.50 -9.50
CA ALA A 252 1.94 24.36 -9.66
C ALA A 252 3.26 23.59 -9.84
N THR A 253 3.24 22.27 -9.67
CA THR A 253 4.44 21.41 -9.83
C THR A 253 5.00 21.53 -11.25
N GLU A 254 6.24 21.94 -11.37
CA GLU A 254 6.92 21.95 -12.67
C GLU A 254 7.20 20.52 -13.15
N PRO A 255 6.94 20.16 -14.43
CA PRO A 255 7.19 18.82 -14.95
C PRO A 255 8.64 18.36 -14.84
N ARG A 256 9.61 19.28 -14.93
CA ARG A 256 11.02 18.96 -14.74
C ARG A 256 11.30 18.52 -13.31
N THR A 257 10.76 19.23 -12.32
CA THR A 257 10.82 18.91 -10.90
C THR A 257 10.12 17.57 -10.62
N ALA A 258 8.92 17.35 -11.19
CA ALA A 258 8.19 16.08 -11.06
C ALA A 258 8.96 14.87 -11.60
N SER A 259 9.91 15.07 -12.52
CA SER A 259 10.72 14.01 -13.13
C SER A 259 12.16 13.93 -12.59
N ALA A 260 12.57 14.82 -11.66
CA ALA A 260 13.93 14.89 -11.12
C ALA A 260 14.41 13.60 -10.48
N TRP A 261 13.48 12.83 -9.90
CA TRP A 261 13.74 11.53 -9.29
C TRP A 261 14.42 10.53 -10.23
N GLN A 262 14.20 10.60 -11.57
CA GLN A 262 14.92 9.77 -12.53
C GLN A 262 16.45 9.94 -12.42
N ARG A 263 16.89 11.15 -12.10
CA ARG A 263 18.31 11.50 -11.93
C ARG A 263 18.80 11.32 -10.48
N GLY A 264 17.99 10.71 -9.61
CA GLY A 264 18.31 10.55 -8.19
C GLY A 264 18.16 11.82 -7.36
N MET A 265 17.40 12.79 -7.83
CA MET A 265 17.24 14.09 -7.19
C MET A 265 15.79 14.34 -6.78
N LEU A 266 15.62 14.98 -5.65
CA LEU A 266 14.36 15.55 -5.18
C LEU A 266 14.53 17.08 -5.19
N GLU A 267 13.79 17.75 -6.03
CA GLU A 267 13.73 19.19 -6.12
C GLU A 267 12.50 19.70 -5.34
N ALA A 268 12.70 20.52 -4.34
CA ALA A 268 11.65 21.13 -3.53
C ALA A 268 11.61 22.64 -3.79
N HIS A 269 10.47 23.15 -4.22
CA HIS A 269 10.20 24.55 -4.42
C HIS A 269 8.97 24.95 -3.59
N ASP A 270 9.20 25.52 -2.43
CA ASP A 270 8.16 25.91 -1.48
C ASP A 270 7.25 24.73 -1.05
N GLN A 271 7.84 23.56 -0.87
CA GLN A 271 7.10 22.36 -0.49
C GLN A 271 7.09 22.15 1.02
N PRO A 272 5.95 21.70 1.60
CA PRO A 272 5.93 21.30 3.01
C PRO A 272 6.93 20.18 3.30
N LEU A 273 7.67 20.29 4.40
CA LEU A 273 8.65 19.27 4.83
C LEU A 273 8.01 17.87 4.92
N GLY A 274 6.73 17.80 5.27
CA GLY A 274 5.99 16.54 5.30
C GLY A 274 5.99 15.82 3.95
N GLU A 275 5.85 16.54 2.84
CA GLU A 275 5.87 16.00 1.47
C GLU A 275 7.28 15.60 1.05
N VAL A 276 8.28 16.45 1.36
CA VAL A 276 9.70 16.14 1.10
C VAL A 276 10.11 14.86 1.82
N VAL A 277 9.76 14.72 3.10
CA VAL A 277 10.05 13.50 3.87
C VAL A 277 9.27 12.30 3.34
N GLN A 278 8.04 12.49 2.87
CA GLN A 278 7.27 11.41 2.25
C GLN A 278 7.98 10.85 0.99
N ALA A 279 8.57 11.73 0.17
CA ALA A 279 9.38 11.32 -0.97
C ALA A 279 10.65 10.56 -0.53
N LEU A 280 11.39 11.06 0.47
CA LEU A 280 12.59 10.41 1.01
C LEU A 280 12.30 9.02 1.61
N ARG A 281 11.11 8.81 2.19
CA ARG A 281 10.70 7.49 2.74
C ARG A 281 10.70 6.38 1.70
N ALA A 282 10.47 6.69 0.43
CA ALA A 282 10.51 5.69 -0.63
C ALA A 282 11.93 5.16 -0.88
N TYR A 283 12.95 5.95 -0.52
CA TYR A 283 14.37 5.67 -0.77
C TYR A 283 15.14 5.19 0.46
N ARG A 284 14.51 5.16 1.65
CA ARG A 284 15.16 4.75 2.89
C ARG A 284 14.51 3.51 3.49
N ALA A 285 15.32 2.57 3.95
CA ALA A 285 14.87 1.52 4.85
C ALA A 285 14.61 2.11 6.25
N GLY A 286 13.57 1.60 6.94
CA GLY A 286 13.18 2.11 8.27
C GLY A 286 12.09 3.17 8.22
N PHE A 287 11.96 3.93 9.32
CA PHE A 287 10.88 4.90 9.50
C PHE A 287 11.44 6.30 9.71
N ILE A 288 10.92 7.27 8.96
CA ILE A 288 11.13 8.69 9.23
C ILE A 288 9.84 9.24 9.83
N ARG A 289 9.91 9.76 11.06
CA ARG A 289 8.79 10.45 11.71
C ARG A 289 9.04 11.95 11.67
N VAL A 290 8.01 12.71 11.36
CA VAL A 290 8.07 14.18 11.35
C VAL A 290 7.06 14.69 12.35
N ALA A 291 7.48 15.57 13.24
CA ALA A 291 6.58 16.24 14.17
C ALA A 291 5.58 17.11 13.37
N PRO A 292 4.28 17.18 13.78
CA PRO A 292 3.27 17.93 13.03
C PRO A 292 3.65 19.39 12.75
N ARG A 293 4.30 20.06 13.70
CA ARG A 293 4.79 21.44 13.53
C ARG A 293 5.91 21.54 12.50
N ALA A 294 6.82 20.56 12.46
CA ALA A 294 7.91 20.54 11.49
C ALA A 294 7.39 20.20 10.09
N ALA A 295 6.38 19.36 9.97
CA ALA A 295 5.80 18.95 8.69
C ALA A 295 5.26 20.13 7.85
N ALA A 296 4.85 21.22 8.51
CA ALA A 296 4.34 22.43 7.86
C ALA A 296 5.45 23.44 7.45
N LEU A 297 6.73 23.21 7.80
CA LEU A 297 7.83 24.06 7.36
C LEU A 297 8.02 23.92 5.86
N HIS A 298 8.27 25.04 5.20
CA HIS A 298 8.49 25.06 3.75
C HIS A 298 9.97 24.83 3.42
N VAL A 299 10.21 24.01 2.41
CA VAL A 299 11.53 23.56 1.98
C VAL A 299 11.83 24.08 0.59
N TYR A 300 13.02 24.64 0.43
CA TYR A 300 13.61 25.01 -0.86
C TYR A 300 14.95 24.30 -1.01
N GLY A 301 15.17 23.64 -2.14
CA GLY A 301 16.46 23.03 -2.44
C GLY A 301 16.38 21.77 -3.25
N THR A 302 17.55 21.20 -3.52
CA THR A 302 17.70 19.94 -4.25
C THR A 302 18.42 18.96 -3.36
N PHE A 303 17.82 17.78 -3.18
CA PHE A 303 18.28 16.74 -2.26
C PHE A 303 18.59 15.47 -3.02
N SER A 304 19.65 14.75 -2.63
CA SER A 304 19.95 13.44 -3.19
C SER A 304 18.97 12.39 -2.66
N LEU A 305 18.35 11.63 -3.57
CA LEU A 305 17.54 10.45 -3.23
C LEU A 305 18.42 9.20 -3.01
N ASP A 306 19.63 9.19 -3.58
CA ASP A 306 20.57 8.07 -3.45
C ASP A 306 21.35 8.13 -2.13
N ASP A 307 21.38 9.31 -1.47
CA ASP A 307 21.97 9.51 -0.14
C ASP A 307 20.97 10.26 0.76
N THR A 308 20.05 9.49 1.32
CA THR A 308 19.00 10.03 2.18
C THR A 308 19.51 10.56 3.52
N ASP A 309 20.65 10.07 4.02
CA ASP A 309 21.27 10.59 5.26
C ASP A 309 21.79 12.00 5.04
N ARG A 310 22.48 12.22 3.93
CA ARG A 310 22.95 13.55 3.54
C ARG A 310 21.78 14.51 3.28
N ALA A 311 20.69 14.01 2.66
CA ALA A 311 19.49 14.82 2.44
C ALA A 311 18.86 15.26 3.78
N LEU A 312 18.76 14.36 4.77
CA LEU A 312 18.23 14.68 6.10
C LEU A 312 19.16 15.64 6.87
N ALA A 313 20.47 15.50 6.76
CA ALA A 313 21.44 16.41 7.35
C ALA A 313 21.29 17.82 6.76
N ALA A 314 21.20 17.96 5.45
CA ALA A 314 20.99 19.24 4.78
C ALA A 314 19.66 19.92 5.19
N LEU A 315 18.59 19.14 5.40
CA LEU A 315 17.33 19.67 5.93
C LEU A 315 17.48 20.19 7.37
N ALA A 316 18.29 19.51 8.22
CA ALA A 316 18.54 19.95 9.59
C ALA A 316 19.44 21.20 9.65
N GLU A 317 20.31 21.42 8.67
CA GLU A 317 21.13 22.64 8.57
C GLU A 317 20.32 23.86 8.09
N THR A 318 19.31 23.64 7.25
CA THR A 318 18.55 24.73 6.62
C THR A 318 17.25 25.10 7.35
N LEU A 319 16.72 24.20 8.17
CA LEU A 319 15.46 24.38 8.88
C LEU A 319 15.67 24.30 10.40
N PRO A 320 14.83 24.96 11.21
CA PRO A 320 14.90 24.90 12.67
C PRO A 320 14.37 23.55 13.21
N ILE A 321 15.00 22.45 12.82
CA ILE A 321 14.65 21.09 13.21
C ILE A 321 15.87 20.34 13.73
N ALA A 322 15.63 19.32 14.57
CA ALA A 322 16.64 18.35 14.97
C ALA A 322 16.30 16.99 14.34
N VAL A 323 17.29 16.35 13.75
CA VAL A 323 17.17 14.99 13.20
C VAL A 323 17.87 14.05 14.18
N ASN A 324 17.12 13.06 14.72
CA ASN A 324 17.63 11.97 15.53
C ASN A 324 17.58 10.69 14.70
N VAL A 325 18.73 10.05 14.52
CA VAL A 325 18.88 8.80 13.75
C VAL A 325 18.90 7.60 14.69
#